data_914ede1d63cd834b781e89bfb25ca225
#
_entry.id   914ede1d63cd834b781e89bfb25ca225
#
_cell.length_a   1.000
_cell.length_b   1.000
_cell.length_c   1.000
_cell.angle_alpha   90.00
_cell.angle_beta   90.00
_cell.angle_gamma   90.00
#
_symmetry.space_group_name_H-M   'P 1'
#
loop_
_entity.id
_entity.type
_entity.pdbx_description
1 polymer ?
#
loop_
_entity_poly.entity_id
_entity_poly.type
_entity_poly.pdbx_seq_one_letter_code
_entity_poly.pdbx_strand_id
1 'polypeptide(L)'
;MEAFSILSLNLRFGLADDGPNGWQYRKETVVELFQREKPDCIATQEANHFQSDFLVQNLSDYGYVGRRDPAPRFWQDNILFYRKPIVCKEHLHFFLSETPFVPSRSFGSKFPRQATLGLFQIKDQAIICLNTHLDFDTPAQMGAARVIKAQLSRFSDKIPLIVMGDFNATPESPCYEWFTGREVEGERGLHLKETFKQPYASTFHGFTGKPTAGHIDWILYRGPLRLKACQVLQDPLDGTYPSDHFPVKAVFEF
;
A
#
# COMPACT_ATOMS: atom_id res chain seq x y z
N MET A 1 23.34 -6.35 10.25
CA MET A 1 21.87 -6.47 10.14
C MET A 1 21.48 -5.94 8.78
N GLU A 2 20.64 -6.64 8.07
CA GLU A 2 20.26 -6.28 6.71
C GLU A 2 19.09 -5.30 6.72
N ALA A 3 19.21 -4.25 5.93
CA ALA A 3 18.15 -3.27 5.78
C ALA A 3 17.13 -3.75 4.74
N PHE A 4 15.84 -3.55 5.00
CA PHE A 4 14.74 -3.80 4.09
C PHE A 4 13.91 -2.51 3.95
N SER A 5 13.80 -2.03 2.74
CA SER A 5 13.17 -0.74 2.44
C SER A 5 11.86 -0.92 1.68
N ILE A 6 10.86 -0.14 2.05
CA ILE A 6 9.52 -0.15 1.46
C ILE A 6 9.15 1.25 1.02
N LEU A 7 8.46 1.33 -0.11
CA LEU A 7 7.81 2.54 -0.61
C LEU A 7 6.37 2.22 -0.98
N SER A 8 5.41 3.01 -0.48
CA SER A 8 4.00 2.94 -0.88
C SER A 8 3.58 4.21 -1.59
N LEU A 9 2.83 4.06 -2.68
CA LEU A 9 2.31 5.17 -3.49
C LEU A 9 0.97 4.80 -4.12
N ASN A 10 -0.08 5.55 -3.78
CA ASN A 10 -1.29 5.57 -4.61
C ASN A 10 -0.94 6.23 -5.95
N LEU A 11 -1.11 5.49 -7.06
CA LEU A 11 -0.72 5.97 -8.40
C LEU A 11 -1.69 6.98 -9.01
N ARG A 12 -2.79 7.25 -8.35
CA ARG A 12 -3.94 7.93 -8.93
C ARG A 12 -4.54 7.17 -10.11
N PHE A 13 -5.83 7.00 -10.14
CA PHE A 13 -6.59 6.34 -11.20
C PHE A 13 -6.21 6.87 -12.59
N GLY A 14 -5.62 6.04 -13.42
CA GLY A 14 -5.00 6.48 -14.67
C GLY A 14 -5.97 6.92 -15.76
N LEU A 15 -7.29 6.67 -15.59
CA LEU A 15 -8.34 7.16 -16.47
C LEU A 15 -9.05 8.42 -15.93
N ALA A 16 -8.56 8.98 -14.82
CA ALA A 16 -9.08 10.26 -14.33
C ALA A 16 -8.73 11.40 -15.31
N ASP A 17 -9.65 12.34 -15.44
CA ASP A 17 -9.41 13.57 -16.21
C ASP A 17 -8.70 14.60 -15.32
N ASP A 18 -7.40 14.40 -15.13
CA ASP A 18 -6.55 15.25 -14.30
C ASP A 18 -5.80 16.31 -15.13
N GLY A 19 -6.21 16.53 -16.41
CA GLY A 19 -5.59 17.54 -17.29
C GLY A 19 -4.08 17.35 -17.41
N PRO A 20 -3.26 18.38 -17.05
CA PRO A 20 -1.81 18.31 -17.13
C PRO A 20 -1.16 17.27 -16.19
N ASN A 21 -1.90 16.78 -15.21
CA ASN A 21 -1.45 15.77 -14.27
C ASN A 21 -1.88 14.34 -14.68
N GLY A 22 -2.47 14.18 -15.86
CA GLY A 22 -2.87 12.87 -16.40
C GLY A 22 -1.68 11.88 -16.44
N TRP A 23 -1.97 10.60 -16.35
CA TRP A 23 -0.95 9.53 -16.31
C TRP A 23 0.13 9.65 -17.39
N GLN A 24 -0.25 9.98 -18.62
CA GLN A 24 0.66 10.11 -19.75
C GLN A 24 1.77 11.14 -19.54
N TYR A 25 1.57 12.12 -18.66
CA TYR A 25 2.54 13.19 -18.40
C TYR A 25 3.42 12.94 -17.17
N ARG A 26 3.08 11.99 -16.30
CA ARG A 26 3.79 11.70 -15.04
C ARG A 26 4.31 10.27 -14.90
N LYS A 27 4.03 9.41 -15.86
CA LYS A 27 4.43 7.99 -15.79
C LYS A 27 5.94 7.77 -15.70
N GLU A 28 6.72 8.58 -16.42
CA GLU A 28 8.19 8.57 -16.35
C GLU A 28 8.68 9.04 -14.98
N THR A 29 8.05 10.07 -14.41
CA THR A 29 8.35 10.56 -13.05
C THR A 29 8.12 9.48 -11.99
N VAL A 30 7.08 8.64 -12.14
CA VAL A 30 6.85 7.50 -11.25
C VAL A 30 7.98 6.47 -11.36
N VAL A 31 8.43 6.15 -12.57
CA VAL A 31 9.55 5.21 -12.77
C VAL A 31 10.84 5.80 -12.21
N GLU A 32 11.12 7.07 -12.47
CA GLU A 32 12.29 7.78 -11.95
C GLU A 32 12.31 7.76 -10.40
N LEU A 33 11.17 8.03 -9.76
CA LEU A 33 11.03 7.91 -8.31
C LEU A 33 11.47 6.52 -7.82
N PHE A 34 10.93 5.46 -8.40
CA PHE A 34 11.22 4.09 -7.98
C PHE A 34 12.67 3.70 -8.26
N GLN A 35 13.25 4.16 -9.36
CA GLN A 35 14.65 3.93 -9.72
C GLN A 35 15.62 4.71 -8.83
N ARG A 36 15.27 5.93 -8.41
CA ARG A 36 16.05 6.75 -7.49
C ARG A 36 16.04 6.18 -6.07
N GLU A 37 14.86 5.86 -5.56
CA GLU A 37 14.67 5.38 -4.19
C GLU A 37 15.09 3.91 -4.01
N LYS A 38 15.04 3.11 -5.06
CA LYS A 38 15.41 1.67 -5.14
C LYS A 38 14.93 0.85 -3.93
N PRO A 39 13.66 0.94 -3.56
CA PRO A 39 13.17 0.18 -2.41
C PRO A 39 13.19 -1.33 -2.70
N ASP A 40 13.26 -2.14 -1.65
CA ASP A 40 13.19 -3.59 -1.78
C ASP A 40 11.77 -4.07 -2.09
N CYS A 41 10.76 -3.32 -1.63
CA CYS A 41 9.36 -3.56 -1.95
C CYS A 41 8.66 -2.24 -2.29
N ILE A 42 7.82 -2.24 -3.35
CA ILE A 42 6.97 -1.13 -3.74
C ILE A 42 5.52 -1.59 -3.67
N ALA A 43 4.68 -0.86 -2.96
CA ALA A 43 3.24 -1.03 -2.93
C ALA A 43 2.58 0.06 -3.76
N THR A 44 1.79 -0.31 -4.76
CA THR A 44 1.03 0.67 -5.56
C THR A 44 -0.46 0.42 -5.42
N GLN A 45 -1.25 1.49 -5.35
CA GLN A 45 -2.70 1.46 -5.33
C GLN A 45 -3.25 2.16 -6.57
N GLU A 46 -4.51 1.92 -6.91
CA GLU A 46 -5.21 2.45 -8.08
C GLU A 46 -4.62 2.09 -9.45
N ALA A 47 -3.76 1.09 -9.53
CA ALA A 47 -3.05 0.74 -10.74
C ALA A 47 -3.99 0.15 -11.82
N ASN A 48 -4.33 0.90 -12.87
CA ASN A 48 -4.94 0.33 -14.06
C ASN A 48 -3.95 -0.57 -14.80
N HIS A 49 -4.42 -1.48 -15.64
CA HIS A 49 -3.58 -2.41 -16.38
C HIS A 49 -2.49 -1.72 -17.21
N PHE A 50 -2.82 -0.64 -17.92
CA PHE A 50 -1.83 0.09 -18.72
C PHE A 50 -0.77 0.81 -17.86
N GLN A 51 -1.12 1.23 -16.61
CA GLN A 51 -0.15 1.74 -15.64
C GLN A 51 0.76 0.61 -15.16
N SER A 52 0.16 -0.53 -14.81
CA SER A 52 0.90 -1.73 -14.40
C SER A 52 1.83 -2.25 -15.50
N ASP A 53 1.36 -2.32 -16.76
CA ASP A 53 2.17 -2.73 -17.91
C ASP A 53 3.38 -1.81 -18.10
N PHE A 54 3.16 -0.51 -18.00
CA PHE A 54 4.25 0.46 -18.12
C PHE A 54 5.29 0.28 -17.00
N LEU A 55 4.84 0.10 -15.73
CA LEU A 55 5.75 -0.11 -14.62
C LEU A 55 6.52 -1.43 -14.75
N VAL A 56 5.85 -2.53 -15.13
CA VAL A 56 6.50 -3.84 -15.33
C VAL A 56 7.58 -3.76 -16.41
N GLN A 57 7.33 -3.05 -17.51
CA GLN A 57 8.30 -2.88 -18.60
C GLN A 57 9.52 -2.05 -18.18
N ASN A 58 9.35 -1.09 -17.26
CA ASN A 58 10.42 -0.15 -16.88
C ASN A 58 11.11 -0.51 -15.54
N LEU A 59 10.60 -1.51 -14.80
CA LEU A 59 11.15 -1.99 -13.54
C LEU A 59 11.66 -3.44 -13.68
N SER A 60 12.57 -3.68 -14.62
CA SER A 60 13.10 -5.01 -14.96
C SER A 60 13.75 -5.75 -13.79
N ASP A 61 14.27 -5.00 -12.81
CA ASP A 61 14.90 -5.55 -11.59
C ASP A 61 13.90 -6.01 -10.54
N TYR A 62 12.58 -5.85 -10.80
CA TYR A 62 11.52 -6.23 -9.90
C TYR A 62 10.71 -7.41 -10.45
N GLY A 63 10.27 -8.30 -9.55
CA GLY A 63 9.11 -9.16 -9.74
C GLY A 63 7.85 -8.46 -9.20
N TYR A 64 6.68 -8.98 -9.48
CA TYR A 64 5.42 -8.41 -8.98
C TYR A 64 4.36 -9.46 -8.71
N VAL A 65 3.42 -9.13 -7.83
CA VAL A 65 2.19 -9.89 -7.54
C VAL A 65 1.02 -8.94 -7.29
N GLY A 66 -0.20 -9.43 -7.40
CA GLY A 66 -1.41 -8.66 -7.10
C GLY A 66 -2.10 -8.06 -8.33
N ARG A 67 -1.68 -8.44 -9.53
CA ARG A 67 -2.38 -8.08 -10.76
C ARG A 67 -3.48 -9.08 -11.05
N ARG A 68 -4.68 -8.58 -11.33
CA ARG A 68 -5.80 -9.38 -11.81
C ARG A 68 -5.75 -9.50 -13.33
N ASP A 69 -5.88 -10.73 -13.84
CA ASP A 69 -5.96 -10.99 -15.27
C ASP A 69 -6.93 -12.18 -15.54
N PRO A 70 -7.97 -12.01 -16.38
CA PRO A 70 -8.37 -10.77 -17.03
C PRO A 70 -9.06 -9.79 -16.08
N ALA A 71 -8.95 -8.47 -16.39
CA ALA A 71 -9.64 -7.42 -15.65
C ALA A 71 -10.33 -6.41 -16.57
N PRO A 72 -11.45 -5.79 -16.13
CA PRO A 72 -12.07 -4.67 -16.85
C PRO A 72 -11.11 -3.49 -17.01
N ARG A 73 -11.28 -2.70 -18.07
CA ARG A 73 -10.40 -1.54 -18.37
C ARG A 73 -10.26 -0.56 -17.21
N PHE A 74 -11.32 -0.34 -16.44
CA PHE A 74 -11.36 0.57 -15.29
C PHE A 74 -10.92 -0.08 -13.98
N TRP A 75 -10.47 -1.34 -14.03
CA TRP A 75 -10.00 -2.05 -12.86
C TRP A 75 -8.75 -1.40 -12.27
N GLN A 76 -8.66 -1.40 -10.95
CA GLN A 76 -7.56 -0.83 -10.18
C GLN A 76 -6.97 -1.92 -9.30
N ASP A 77 -5.73 -2.29 -9.58
CA ASP A 77 -5.00 -3.28 -8.80
C ASP A 77 -4.22 -2.63 -7.65
N ASN A 78 -3.99 -3.42 -6.61
CA ASN A 78 -3.04 -3.13 -5.54
C ASN A 78 -1.82 -4.05 -5.71
N ILE A 79 -0.76 -3.55 -6.35
CA ILE A 79 0.38 -4.37 -6.76
C ILE A 79 1.50 -4.25 -5.73
N LEU A 80 2.16 -5.38 -5.45
CA LEU A 80 3.43 -5.44 -4.75
C LEU A 80 4.53 -5.78 -5.76
N PHE A 81 5.45 -4.83 -6.00
CA PHE A 81 6.71 -5.10 -6.67
C PHE A 81 7.77 -5.43 -5.62
N TYR A 82 8.63 -6.39 -5.91
CA TYR A 82 9.72 -6.81 -5.04
C TYR A 82 11.01 -6.95 -5.82
N ARG A 83 12.09 -6.36 -5.31
CA ARG A 83 13.38 -6.31 -5.99
C ARG A 83 14.06 -7.68 -5.97
N LYS A 84 14.60 -8.11 -7.11
CA LYS A 84 15.43 -9.31 -7.21
C LYS A 84 16.72 -9.12 -6.39
N PRO A 85 17.24 -10.09 -5.62
CA PRO A 85 16.86 -11.52 -5.60
C PRO A 85 15.79 -11.91 -4.55
N ILE A 86 14.98 -11.01 -4.04
CA ILE A 86 13.88 -11.38 -3.14
C ILE A 86 12.97 -12.37 -3.86
N VAL A 87 12.51 -13.40 -3.14
CA VAL A 87 11.65 -14.45 -3.71
C VAL A 87 10.27 -14.37 -3.06
N CYS A 88 9.24 -14.24 -3.87
CA CYS A 88 7.86 -14.43 -3.40
C CYS A 88 7.57 -15.92 -3.29
N LYS A 89 7.37 -16.43 -2.07
CA LYS A 89 7.08 -17.85 -1.78
C LYS A 89 5.61 -18.17 -1.94
N GLU A 90 4.76 -17.25 -1.53
CA GLU A 90 3.31 -17.37 -1.58
C GLU A 90 2.73 -15.97 -1.75
N HIS A 91 1.64 -15.84 -2.48
CA HIS A 91 0.87 -14.60 -2.54
C HIS A 91 -0.62 -14.88 -2.55
N LEU A 92 -1.37 -13.90 -2.08
CA LEU A 92 -2.82 -13.94 -2.01
C LEU A 92 -3.36 -12.59 -2.47
N HIS A 93 -4.31 -12.64 -3.41
CA HIS A 93 -5.11 -11.48 -3.81
C HIS A 93 -6.55 -11.73 -3.39
N PHE A 94 -7.17 -10.78 -2.69
CA PHE A 94 -8.50 -10.96 -2.16
C PHE A 94 -9.28 -9.65 -2.07
N PHE A 95 -10.62 -9.77 -2.16
CA PHE A 95 -11.54 -8.66 -1.98
C PHE A 95 -11.80 -8.40 -0.50
N LEU A 96 -11.97 -7.14 -0.17
CA LEU A 96 -12.30 -6.68 1.18
C LEU A 96 -13.82 -6.76 1.40
N SER A 97 -14.33 -7.99 1.33
CA SER A 97 -15.75 -8.32 1.37
C SER A 97 -16.00 -9.65 2.09
N GLU A 98 -17.27 -9.96 2.33
CA GLU A 98 -17.70 -11.25 2.92
C GLU A 98 -17.37 -12.45 2.02
N THR A 99 -17.11 -12.22 0.73
CA THR A 99 -16.68 -13.22 -0.24
C THR A 99 -15.30 -12.88 -0.83
N PRO A 100 -14.20 -13.04 -0.07
CA PRO A 100 -12.88 -12.50 -0.43
C PRO A 100 -12.30 -13.01 -1.74
N PHE A 101 -12.72 -14.19 -2.22
CA PHE A 101 -12.15 -14.80 -3.42
C PHE A 101 -13.07 -14.67 -4.66
N VAL A 102 -14.13 -13.89 -4.53
CA VAL A 102 -15.05 -13.56 -5.63
C VAL A 102 -15.12 -12.04 -5.76
N PRO A 103 -15.09 -11.48 -6.99
CA PRO A 103 -15.24 -10.04 -7.19
C PRO A 103 -16.54 -9.52 -6.56
N SER A 104 -16.42 -8.77 -5.47
CA SER A 104 -17.57 -8.40 -4.65
C SER A 104 -17.33 -7.13 -3.83
N ARG A 105 -18.40 -6.61 -3.26
CA ARG A 105 -18.42 -5.48 -2.31
C ARG A 105 -19.27 -5.87 -1.11
N SER A 106 -18.87 -5.43 0.08
CA SER A 106 -19.61 -5.62 1.33
C SER A 106 -19.48 -4.39 2.23
N PHE A 107 -20.15 -4.40 3.35
CA PHE A 107 -20.04 -3.39 4.41
C PHE A 107 -20.36 -1.95 3.97
N GLY A 108 -21.16 -1.78 2.92
CA GLY A 108 -21.45 -0.47 2.35
C GLY A 108 -20.38 0.12 1.44
N SER A 109 -19.34 -0.65 1.11
CA SER A 109 -18.26 -0.19 0.22
C SER A 109 -18.77 0.28 -1.13
N LYS A 110 -18.29 1.44 -1.59
CA LYS A 110 -18.63 2.01 -2.91
C LYS A 110 -17.90 1.29 -4.04
N PHE A 111 -16.72 0.73 -3.74
CA PHE A 111 -15.83 0.10 -4.72
C PHE A 111 -15.52 -1.34 -4.33
N PRO A 112 -15.19 -2.23 -5.28
CA PRO A 112 -14.70 -3.56 -4.98
C PRO A 112 -13.24 -3.48 -4.48
N ARG A 113 -13.06 -2.98 -3.26
CA ARG A 113 -11.74 -2.82 -2.62
C ARG A 113 -11.08 -4.17 -2.40
N GLN A 114 -9.77 -4.19 -2.45
CA GLN A 114 -8.98 -5.42 -2.43
C GLN A 114 -7.67 -5.22 -1.69
N ALA A 115 -7.02 -6.32 -1.36
CA ALA A 115 -5.66 -6.35 -0.83
C ALA A 115 -4.84 -7.42 -1.53
N THR A 116 -3.53 -7.17 -1.60
CA THR A 116 -2.53 -8.14 -2.04
C THR A 116 -1.57 -8.40 -0.92
N LEU A 117 -1.40 -9.67 -0.56
CA LEU A 117 -0.47 -10.16 0.42
C LEU A 117 0.60 -10.99 -0.29
N GLY A 118 1.88 -10.78 0.07
CA GLY A 118 2.99 -11.62 -0.35
C GLY A 118 3.80 -12.09 0.86
N LEU A 119 4.14 -13.38 0.90
CA LEU A 119 5.15 -13.94 1.77
C LEU A 119 6.48 -13.96 1.02
N PHE A 120 7.40 -13.13 1.44
CA PHE A 120 8.69 -12.94 0.78
C PHE A 120 9.82 -13.56 1.59
N GLN A 121 10.80 -14.13 0.87
CA GLN A 121 12.06 -14.61 1.42
C GLN A 121 13.17 -13.65 1.03
N ILE A 122 13.84 -13.10 2.06
CA ILE A 122 15.00 -12.22 1.94
C ILE A 122 16.15 -12.95 2.62
N LYS A 123 17.01 -13.63 1.83
CA LYS A 123 18.00 -14.57 2.37
C LYS A 123 17.35 -15.57 3.32
N ASP A 124 17.73 -15.56 4.61
CA ASP A 124 17.22 -16.47 5.63
C ASP A 124 16.00 -15.94 6.40
N GLN A 125 15.54 -14.73 6.07
CA GLN A 125 14.41 -14.08 6.74
C GLN A 125 13.15 -14.15 5.89
N ALA A 126 12.04 -14.53 6.50
CA ALA A 126 10.71 -14.42 5.89
C ALA A 126 10.01 -13.16 6.37
N ILE A 127 9.25 -12.51 5.50
CA ILE A 127 8.42 -11.36 5.82
C ILE A 127 7.12 -11.39 5.04
N ILE A 128 6.03 -10.95 5.68
CA ILE A 128 4.75 -10.73 5.02
C ILE A 128 4.62 -9.24 4.72
N CYS A 129 4.34 -8.91 3.47
CA CYS A 129 3.93 -7.57 3.06
C CYS A 129 2.50 -7.62 2.54
N LEU A 130 1.64 -6.73 3.04
CA LEU A 130 0.27 -6.57 2.61
C LEU A 130 0.05 -5.16 2.11
N ASN A 131 -0.42 -5.04 0.86
CA ASN A 131 -0.81 -3.80 0.21
C ASN A 131 -2.32 -3.71 0.14
N THR A 132 -2.90 -2.58 0.56
CA THR A 132 -4.34 -2.37 0.56
C THR A 132 -4.71 -0.95 0.11
N HIS A 133 -5.96 -0.79 -0.34
CA HIS A 133 -6.61 0.49 -0.56
C HIS A 133 -8.02 0.41 0.01
N LEU A 134 -8.27 1.08 1.13
CA LEU A 134 -9.55 1.01 1.84
C LEU A 134 -10.57 1.99 1.23
N ASP A 135 -11.83 1.84 1.59
CA ASP A 135 -12.90 2.76 1.21
C ASP A 135 -12.88 4.02 2.13
N PHE A 136 -13.71 5.00 1.81
CA PHE A 136 -13.82 6.26 2.55
C PHE A 136 -14.70 6.15 3.81
N ASP A 137 -15.67 5.23 3.80
CA ASP A 137 -16.67 5.12 4.85
C ASP A 137 -16.20 4.19 5.98
N THR A 138 -16.32 4.64 7.23
CA THR A 138 -15.87 3.89 8.42
C THR A 138 -16.43 2.46 8.50
N PRO A 139 -17.71 2.17 8.26
CA PRO A 139 -18.21 0.80 8.27
C PRO A 139 -17.52 -0.10 7.24
N ALA A 140 -17.24 0.41 6.03
CA ALA A 140 -16.53 -0.31 4.98
C ALA A 140 -15.06 -0.55 5.36
N GLN A 141 -14.39 0.45 5.94
CA GLN A 141 -13.03 0.33 6.46
C GLN A 141 -12.93 -0.71 7.57
N MET A 142 -13.84 -0.70 8.54
CA MET A 142 -13.86 -1.67 9.65
C MET A 142 -14.14 -3.09 9.16
N GLY A 143 -15.10 -3.26 8.23
CA GLY A 143 -15.34 -4.55 7.58
C GLY A 143 -14.11 -5.06 6.84
N ALA A 144 -13.45 -4.21 6.06
CA ALA A 144 -12.21 -4.52 5.37
C ALA A 144 -11.08 -4.93 6.34
N ALA A 145 -10.92 -4.22 7.45
CA ALA A 145 -9.93 -4.53 8.47
C ALA A 145 -10.13 -5.93 9.07
N ARG A 146 -11.40 -6.34 9.33
CA ARG A 146 -11.74 -7.69 9.78
C ARG A 146 -11.39 -8.75 8.76
N VAL A 147 -11.67 -8.50 7.47
CA VAL A 147 -11.28 -9.40 6.36
C VAL A 147 -9.76 -9.55 6.29
N ILE A 148 -9.01 -8.46 6.36
CA ILE A 148 -7.54 -8.47 6.40
C ILE A 148 -7.04 -9.33 7.56
N LYS A 149 -7.57 -9.13 8.78
CA LYS A 149 -7.19 -9.93 9.95
C LYS A 149 -7.46 -11.41 9.72
N ALA A 150 -8.61 -11.77 9.16
CA ALA A 150 -8.97 -13.16 8.85
C ALA A 150 -8.00 -13.79 7.85
N GLN A 151 -7.54 -13.07 6.82
CA GLN A 151 -6.55 -13.60 5.88
C GLN A 151 -5.15 -13.70 6.51
N LEU A 152 -4.76 -12.75 7.34
CA LEU A 152 -3.48 -12.77 8.06
C LEU A 152 -3.40 -13.91 9.08
N SER A 153 -4.52 -14.36 9.67
CA SER A 153 -4.55 -15.47 10.63
C SER A 153 -4.13 -16.82 10.03
N ARG A 154 -4.01 -16.92 8.71
CA ARG A 154 -3.48 -18.11 8.01
C ARG A 154 -1.97 -18.27 8.18
N PHE A 155 -1.29 -17.21 8.61
CA PHE A 155 0.16 -17.18 8.78
C PHE A 155 0.53 -17.11 10.25
N SER A 156 1.71 -17.64 10.57
CA SER A 156 2.25 -17.58 11.92
C SER A 156 2.50 -16.14 12.37
N ASP A 157 2.08 -15.79 13.57
CA ASP A 157 2.35 -14.47 14.18
C ASP A 157 3.84 -14.19 14.43
N LYS A 158 4.68 -15.23 14.36
CA LYS A 158 6.14 -15.10 14.48
C LYS A 158 6.78 -14.49 13.22
N ILE A 159 6.10 -14.56 12.07
CA ILE A 159 6.59 -13.95 10.83
C ILE A 159 6.40 -12.43 10.91
N PRO A 160 7.45 -11.64 10.69
CA PRO A 160 7.32 -10.19 10.57
C PRO A 160 6.27 -9.81 9.54
N LEU A 161 5.47 -8.79 9.86
CA LEU A 161 4.40 -8.30 9.00
C LEU A 161 4.54 -6.80 8.79
N ILE A 162 4.36 -6.37 7.54
CA ILE A 162 4.16 -4.98 7.18
C ILE A 162 2.84 -4.86 6.43
N VAL A 163 1.98 -3.94 6.88
CA VAL A 163 0.72 -3.57 6.22
C VAL A 163 0.87 -2.14 5.74
N MET A 164 0.64 -1.92 4.45
CA MET A 164 0.84 -0.62 3.83
C MET A 164 -0.22 -0.31 2.78
N GLY A 165 -0.33 0.95 2.42
CA GLY A 165 -1.22 1.43 1.35
C GLY A 165 -1.97 2.69 1.72
N ASP A 166 -2.98 2.99 0.91
CA ASP A 166 -3.93 4.07 1.13
C ASP A 166 -5.09 3.56 1.98
N PHE A 167 -5.13 3.99 3.24
CA PHE A 167 -6.19 3.58 4.17
C PHE A 167 -7.42 4.49 4.08
N ASN A 168 -7.33 5.63 3.40
CA ASN A 168 -8.36 6.67 3.43
C ASN A 168 -8.82 7.01 4.87
N ALA A 169 -7.93 6.84 5.83
CA ALA A 169 -8.19 6.90 7.26
C ALA A 169 -7.08 7.70 7.97
N THR A 170 -7.46 8.73 8.71
CA THR A 170 -6.56 9.50 9.55
C THR A 170 -6.29 8.81 10.89
N PRO A 171 -5.28 9.25 11.68
CA PRO A 171 -4.94 8.65 12.98
C PRO A 171 -6.10 8.60 13.99
N GLU A 172 -7.08 9.48 13.85
CA GLU A 172 -8.24 9.58 14.74
C GLU A 172 -9.40 8.67 14.31
N SER A 173 -9.25 7.96 13.17
CA SER A 173 -10.31 7.09 12.66
C SER A 173 -10.37 5.77 13.43
N PRO A 174 -11.58 5.20 13.64
CA PRO A 174 -11.72 3.89 14.28
C PRO A 174 -10.93 2.79 13.58
N CYS A 175 -10.82 2.84 12.25
CA CYS A 175 -10.07 1.88 11.47
C CYS A 175 -8.56 1.92 11.80
N TYR A 176 -7.98 3.11 11.84
CA TYR A 176 -6.57 3.25 12.20
C TYR A 176 -6.30 2.79 13.64
N GLU A 177 -7.15 3.21 14.59
CA GLU A 177 -7.07 2.78 15.98
C GLU A 177 -7.12 1.26 16.13
N TRP A 178 -7.99 0.61 15.36
CA TRP A 178 -8.10 -0.84 15.33
C TRP A 178 -6.82 -1.52 14.78
N PHE A 179 -6.23 -1.02 13.71
CA PHE A 179 -4.97 -1.54 13.19
C PHE A 179 -3.82 -1.38 14.19
N THR A 180 -3.78 -0.28 14.94
CA THR A 180 -2.71 0.02 15.91
C THR A 180 -2.96 -0.58 17.30
N GLY A 181 -4.07 -1.30 17.48
CA GLY A 181 -4.32 -2.14 18.63
C GLY A 181 -5.18 -1.53 19.72
N ARG A 182 -5.81 -0.40 19.45
CA ARG A 182 -6.90 0.06 20.32
C ARG A 182 -8.11 -0.84 20.13
N GLU A 183 -8.82 -1.06 21.20
CA GLU A 183 -10.11 -1.75 21.17
C GLU A 183 -11.15 -0.81 20.58
N VAL A 184 -11.83 -1.26 19.53
CA VAL A 184 -12.91 -0.53 18.88
C VAL A 184 -14.15 -1.41 18.91
N GLU A 185 -15.25 -0.91 19.43
CA GLU A 185 -16.54 -1.64 19.54
C GLU A 185 -16.42 -3.02 20.21
N GLY A 186 -15.55 -3.16 21.21
CA GLY A 186 -15.30 -4.43 21.90
C GLY A 186 -14.42 -5.44 21.16
N GLU A 187 -13.90 -5.06 19.99
CA GLU A 187 -13.02 -5.91 19.20
C GLU A 187 -11.54 -5.49 19.30
N ARG A 188 -10.67 -6.47 19.49
CA ARG A 188 -9.21 -6.25 19.45
C ARG A 188 -8.70 -6.28 18.02
N GLY A 189 -7.95 -5.24 17.65
CA GLY A 189 -7.31 -5.10 16.34
C GLY A 189 -6.05 -5.94 16.16
N LEU A 190 -5.18 -5.49 15.24
CA LEU A 190 -3.95 -6.20 14.84
C LEU A 190 -2.72 -5.85 15.68
N HIS A 191 -2.77 -4.82 16.52
CA HIS A 191 -1.64 -4.34 17.33
C HIS A 191 -0.36 -4.06 16.53
N LEU A 192 -0.51 -3.39 15.39
CA LEU A 192 0.63 -2.99 14.57
C LEU A 192 1.28 -1.73 15.15
N LYS A 193 2.60 -1.63 15.01
CA LYS A 193 3.36 -0.44 15.36
C LYS A 193 3.32 0.56 14.21
N GLU A 194 3.28 1.83 14.54
CA GLU A 194 3.35 2.94 13.58
C GLU A 194 4.80 3.18 13.14
N THR A 195 4.99 3.53 11.85
CA THR A 195 6.28 4.02 11.38
C THR A 195 6.42 5.52 11.57
N PHE A 196 5.35 6.27 11.34
CA PHE A 196 5.30 7.73 11.47
C PHE A 196 4.89 8.13 12.88
N LYS A 197 5.27 9.35 13.28
CA LYS A 197 4.96 9.92 14.60
C LYS A 197 4.34 11.29 14.44
N GLN A 198 3.56 11.70 15.43
CA GLN A 198 3.02 13.06 15.50
C GLN A 198 4.15 14.12 15.60
N PRO A 199 3.99 15.29 14.96
CA PRO A 199 2.88 15.64 14.08
C PRO A 199 2.99 14.91 12.74
N TYR A 200 1.89 14.28 12.29
CA TYR A 200 1.89 13.56 11.02
C TYR A 200 1.89 14.53 9.84
N ALA A 201 2.83 14.35 8.92
CA ALA A 201 2.80 15.04 7.65
C ALA A 201 1.65 14.53 6.79
N SER A 202 0.91 15.40 6.12
CA SER A 202 -0.12 14.99 5.17
C SER A 202 0.49 14.18 4.02
N THR A 203 -0.21 13.15 3.58
CA THR A 203 0.19 12.32 2.44
C THR A 203 -0.62 12.60 1.18
N PHE A 204 -1.68 13.40 1.26
CA PHE A 204 -2.49 13.81 0.10
C PHE A 204 -2.34 15.30 -0.18
N HIS A 205 -2.19 15.68 -1.46
CA HIS A 205 -2.01 17.06 -1.89
C HIS A 205 -2.74 17.44 -3.19
N GLY A 206 -3.44 16.49 -3.85
CA GLY A 206 -4.23 16.78 -5.04
C GLY A 206 -3.43 17.46 -6.17
N PHE A 207 -2.20 17.05 -6.42
CA PHE A 207 -1.23 17.62 -7.37
C PHE A 207 -0.79 19.08 -7.08
N THR A 208 -1.19 19.67 -5.97
CA THR A 208 -0.85 21.06 -5.64
C THR A 208 0.48 21.23 -4.94
N GLY A 209 1.04 20.14 -4.42
CA GLY A 209 2.19 20.15 -3.52
C GLY A 209 1.86 20.68 -2.12
N LYS A 210 0.63 21.12 -1.88
CA LYS A 210 0.18 21.61 -0.58
C LYS A 210 -0.59 20.52 0.15
N PRO A 211 -0.22 20.19 1.39
CA PRO A 211 -0.93 19.22 2.21
C PRO A 211 -2.41 19.59 2.39
N THR A 212 -3.36 18.67 2.13
CA THR A 212 -4.80 19.00 2.17
C THR A 212 -5.67 18.07 3.01
N ALA A 213 -5.41 16.75 3.04
CA ALA A 213 -6.33 15.77 3.64
C ALA A 213 -5.77 14.97 4.83
N GLY A 214 -4.65 15.38 5.40
CA GLY A 214 -4.03 14.65 6.51
C GLY A 214 -3.20 13.45 6.06
N HIS A 215 -2.78 12.64 7.01
CA HIS A 215 -1.98 11.42 6.78
C HIS A 215 -2.92 10.24 6.60
N ILE A 216 -3.05 9.76 5.39
CA ILE A 216 -3.97 8.67 5.02
C ILE A 216 -3.26 7.46 4.38
N ASP A 217 -2.00 7.61 3.98
CA ASP A 217 -1.16 6.53 3.47
C ASP A 217 -0.25 6.02 4.58
N TRP A 218 -0.35 4.75 4.92
CA TRP A 218 0.32 4.18 6.09
C TRP A 218 1.27 3.05 5.75
N ILE A 219 2.31 2.93 6.58
CA ILE A 219 3.14 1.73 6.72
C ILE A 219 3.10 1.35 8.20
N LEU A 220 2.45 0.24 8.51
CA LEU A 220 2.32 -0.31 9.87
C LEU A 220 3.03 -1.65 9.92
N TYR A 221 3.59 -2.02 11.08
CA TYR A 221 4.39 -3.24 11.17
C TYR A 221 4.26 -3.97 12.52
N ARG A 222 4.60 -5.25 12.54
CA ARG A 222 4.79 -6.05 13.75
C ARG A 222 5.93 -7.06 13.58
N GLY A 223 6.35 -7.65 14.70
CA GLY A 223 7.41 -8.66 14.75
C GLY A 223 8.79 -8.09 15.05
N PRO A 224 9.85 -8.87 14.87
CA PRO A 224 11.23 -8.49 15.20
C PRO A 224 11.85 -7.55 14.14
N LEU A 225 11.13 -6.50 13.79
CA LEU A 225 11.60 -5.44 12.89
C LEU A 225 11.97 -4.20 13.69
N ARG A 226 13.13 -3.64 13.41
CA ARG A 226 13.57 -2.35 13.94
C ARG A 226 13.44 -1.27 12.88
N LEU A 227 12.52 -0.33 13.07
CA LEU A 227 12.40 0.85 12.21
C LEU A 227 13.67 1.71 12.31
N LYS A 228 14.29 2.01 11.18
CA LYS A 228 15.51 2.84 11.07
C LYS A 228 15.20 4.25 10.58
N ALA A 229 14.32 4.35 9.59
CA ALA A 229 13.91 5.60 8.99
C ALA A 229 12.50 5.51 8.43
N CYS A 230 11.80 6.62 8.39
CA CYS A 230 10.55 6.79 7.65
C CYS A 230 10.48 8.22 7.10
N GLN A 231 9.84 8.39 5.97
CA GLN A 231 9.71 9.68 5.30
C GLN A 231 8.46 9.74 4.44
N VAL A 232 7.80 10.90 4.43
CA VAL A 232 6.86 11.31 3.38
C VAL A 232 7.68 12.10 2.35
N LEU A 233 7.72 11.64 1.10
CA LEU A 233 8.52 12.25 0.03
C LEU A 233 7.70 13.37 -0.62
N GLN A 234 7.88 14.60 -0.16
CA GLN A 234 7.02 15.74 -0.54
C GLN A 234 7.57 16.55 -1.73
N ASP A 235 8.81 16.31 -2.12
CA ASP A 235 9.42 17.08 -3.20
C ASP A 235 9.01 16.55 -4.57
N PRO A 236 8.68 17.43 -5.54
CA PRO A 236 8.48 17.01 -6.92
C PRO A 236 9.79 16.57 -7.56
N LEU A 237 9.71 15.75 -8.60
CA LEU A 237 10.83 15.39 -9.45
C LEU A 237 10.77 16.25 -10.71
N ASP A 238 11.80 17.05 -10.95
CA ASP A 238 11.85 18.02 -12.04
C ASP A 238 10.57 18.85 -12.20
N GLY A 239 9.99 19.26 -11.05
CA GLY A 239 8.76 20.06 -10.99
C GLY A 239 7.47 19.27 -11.20
N THR A 240 7.52 17.94 -11.36
CA THR A 240 6.38 17.08 -11.57
C THR A 240 6.14 16.18 -10.35
N TYR A 241 4.91 16.13 -9.87
CA TYR A 241 4.51 15.15 -8.83
C TYR A 241 4.17 13.82 -9.46
N PRO A 242 4.67 12.68 -8.91
CA PRO A 242 4.37 11.35 -9.43
C PRO A 242 2.89 10.96 -9.24
N SER A 243 2.19 11.55 -8.28
CA SER A 243 0.78 11.31 -7.98
C SER A 243 0.19 12.53 -7.27
N ASP A 244 -1.11 12.49 -6.98
CA ASP A 244 -1.83 13.39 -6.06
C ASP A 244 -1.61 13.03 -4.59
N HIS A 245 -0.98 11.86 -4.32
CA HIS A 245 -0.46 11.46 -3.03
C HIS A 245 1.06 11.61 -2.99
N PHE A 246 1.59 11.98 -1.82
CA PHE A 246 3.01 11.90 -1.55
C PHE A 246 3.41 10.44 -1.24
N PRO A 247 4.50 9.93 -1.85
CA PRO A 247 4.99 8.59 -1.52
C PRO A 247 5.42 8.52 -0.04
N VAL A 248 5.11 7.39 0.61
CA VAL A 248 5.60 7.10 1.96
C VAL A 248 6.65 5.99 1.92
N LYS A 249 7.76 6.20 2.62
CA LYS A 249 8.90 5.28 2.65
C LYS A 249 9.26 4.90 4.08
N ALA A 250 9.62 3.64 4.30
CA ALA A 250 10.19 3.16 5.54
C ALA A 250 11.37 2.22 5.30
N VAL A 251 12.32 2.20 6.23
CA VAL A 251 13.48 1.31 6.24
C VAL A 251 13.51 0.57 7.56
N PHE A 252 13.62 -0.75 7.48
CA PHE A 252 13.68 -1.66 8.63
C PHE A 252 14.98 -2.45 8.64
N GLU A 253 15.36 -2.93 9.82
CA GLU A 253 16.36 -3.99 10.02
C GLU A 253 15.69 -5.19 10.71
N PHE A 254 16.10 -6.40 10.30
CA PHE A 254 15.71 -7.66 10.94
C PHE A 254 16.53 -7.93 12.20
#